data_37fa609360d0004d5b1a34d454abca57
#
_entry.id   37fa609360d0004d5b1a34d454abca57
#
_cell.length_a   1.000
_cell.length_b   1.000
_cell.length_c   1.000
_cell.angle_alpha   90.00
_cell.angle_beta   90.00
_cell.angle_gamma   90.00
#
_symmetry.space_group_name_H-M   'P 1'
#
loop_
_entity.id
_entity.type
_entity.pdbx_description
1 polymer ?
#
loop_
_entity_poly.entity_id
_entity_poly.type
_entity_poly.pdbx_seq_one_letter_code
_entity_poly.pdbx_strand_id
1 'polypeptide(L)'
;MKYSEINNEGVEKLMDIFYAKIRTHEQLGPIFNGAVGIDDASWERHKEKIAKFWKTMLLNENLYMGNPVQPHINLLPFDIKLFDVWLDLFKECLNQVFEEKPAEHFYEVACNIAKNFKAVLFQQ
;
A
#
# COMPACT_ATOMS: atom_id res chain seq x y z
N MET A 1 -4.37 -14.59 -15.05
CA MET A 1 -3.51 -15.59 -14.40
C MET A 1 -2.83 -14.99 -13.19
N LYS A 2 -2.85 -15.70 -12.07
CA LYS A 2 -2.24 -15.22 -10.83
C LYS A 2 -0.80 -15.70 -10.71
N TYR A 3 0.03 -14.88 -10.06
CA TYR A 3 1.43 -15.24 -9.84
C TYR A 3 1.55 -16.23 -8.67
N SER A 4 2.40 -17.23 -8.84
CA SER A 4 2.64 -18.25 -7.82
C SER A 4 3.68 -17.82 -6.78
N GLU A 5 4.33 -16.68 -7.01
CA GLU A 5 5.30 -16.13 -6.07
C GLU A 5 5.31 -14.61 -6.18
N ILE A 6 5.82 -13.94 -5.16
CA ILE A 6 5.97 -12.49 -5.17
C ILE A 6 7.17 -12.15 -6.05
N ASN A 7 6.94 -11.30 -7.06
CA ASN A 7 8.00 -10.86 -7.98
C ASN A 7 7.76 -9.41 -8.37
N ASN A 8 8.72 -8.83 -9.08
CA ASN A 8 8.66 -7.43 -9.49
C ASN A 8 7.40 -7.12 -10.29
N GLU A 9 7.09 -7.97 -11.25
CA GLU A 9 5.93 -7.79 -12.13
C GLU A 9 4.62 -7.83 -11.34
N GLY A 10 4.51 -8.78 -10.41
CA GLY A 10 3.33 -8.89 -9.56
C GLY A 10 3.14 -7.68 -8.66
N VAL A 11 4.23 -7.17 -8.07
CA VAL A 11 4.15 -5.98 -7.23
C VAL A 11 3.68 -4.79 -8.04
N GLU A 12 4.21 -4.59 -9.24
CA GLU A 12 3.80 -3.47 -10.10
C GLU A 12 2.34 -3.58 -10.51
N LYS A 13 1.89 -4.79 -10.84
CA LYS A 13 0.49 -5.01 -11.19
C LYS A 13 -0.42 -4.73 -10.00
N LEU A 14 0.00 -5.15 -8.81
CA LEU A 14 -0.75 -4.87 -7.58
C LEU A 14 -0.92 -3.37 -7.36
N MET A 15 0.15 -2.59 -7.57
CA MET A 15 0.08 -1.15 -7.41
C MET A 15 -0.93 -0.53 -8.39
N ASP A 16 -0.94 -0.97 -9.62
CA ASP A 16 -1.87 -0.46 -10.63
C ASP A 16 -3.32 -0.73 -10.22
N ILE A 17 -3.62 -1.95 -9.82
CA ILE A 17 -4.99 -2.34 -9.44
C ILE A 17 -5.43 -1.65 -8.15
N PHE A 18 -4.56 -1.68 -7.15
CA PHE A 18 -4.89 -1.17 -5.83
C PHE A 18 -5.13 0.34 -5.86
N TYR A 19 -4.21 1.09 -6.47
CA TYR A 19 -4.36 2.55 -6.47
C TYR A 19 -5.44 3.04 -7.43
N ALA A 20 -5.79 2.27 -8.46
CA ALA A 20 -6.97 2.59 -9.25
C ALA A 20 -8.23 2.57 -8.37
N LYS A 21 -8.32 1.61 -7.47
CA LYS A 21 -9.45 1.52 -6.52
C LYS A 21 -9.36 2.58 -5.43
N ILE A 22 -8.18 2.86 -4.92
CA ILE A 22 -7.97 3.88 -3.88
C ILE A 22 -8.44 5.25 -4.37
N ARG A 23 -8.08 5.62 -5.59
CA ARG A 23 -8.38 6.95 -6.13
C ARG A 23 -9.89 7.25 -6.19
N THR A 24 -10.71 6.21 -6.33
CA THR A 24 -12.15 6.36 -6.43
C THR A 24 -12.88 5.85 -5.19
N HIS A 25 -12.14 5.40 -4.17
CA HIS A 25 -12.72 4.90 -2.94
C HIS A 25 -13.37 6.04 -2.15
N GLU A 26 -14.56 5.79 -1.65
CA GLU A 26 -15.35 6.81 -0.94
C GLU A 26 -14.61 7.39 0.27
N GLN A 27 -13.98 6.54 1.07
CA GLN A 27 -13.30 6.95 2.30
C GLN A 27 -11.82 7.24 2.11
N LEU A 28 -11.12 6.42 1.32
CA LEU A 28 -9.67 6.54 1.13
C LEU A 28 -9.29 7.55 0.05
N GLY A 29 -10.13 7.68 -0.97
CA GLY A 29 -9.84 8.56 -2.09
C GLY A 29 -9.53 10.00 -1.69
N PRO A 30 -10.39 10.64 -0.88
CA PRO A 30 -10.13 12.03 -0.48
C PRO A 30 -8.80 12.23 0.23
N ILE A 31 -8.42 11.28 1.11
CA ILE A 31 -7.16 11.37 1.85
C ILE A 31 -5.96 11.23 0.91
N PHE A 32 -5.99 10.19 0.07
CA PHE A 32 -4.88 9.93 -0.84
C PHE A 32 -4.77 10.98 -1.95
N ASN A 33 -5.89 11.40 -2.52
CA ASN A 33 -5.87 12.43 -3.56
C ASN A 33 -5.37 13.77 -3.00
N GLY A 34 -5.72 14.06 -1.75
CA GLY A 34 -5.22 15.25 -1.07
C GLY A 34 -3.71 15.24 -0.87
N ALA A 35 -3.14 14.05 -0.61
CA ALA A 35 -1.71 13.90 -0.35
C ALA A 35 -0.89 13.77 -1.63
N VAL A 36 -1.40 13.02 -2.61
CA VAL A 36 -0.66 12.69 -3.84
C VAL A 36 -0.93 13.70 -4.97
N GLY A 37 -2.20 14.12 -5.08
CA GLY A 37 -2.67 14.95 -6.16
C GLY A 37 -3.73 14.24 -6.97
N ILE A 38 -4.28 14.90 -7.96
CA ILE A 38 -5.35 14.34 -8.78
C ILE A 38 -4.90 13.99 -10.21
N ASP A 39 -3.70 14.38 -10.59
CA ASP A 39 -3.17 14.14 -11.93
C ASP A 39 -2.50 12.78 -12.04
N ASP A 40 -2.56 12.20 -13.23
CA ASP A 40 -2.00 10.86 -13.47
C ASP A 40 -0.49 10.80 -13.27
N ALA A 41 0.24 11.86 -13.61
CA ALA A 41 1.69 11.90 -13.46
C ALA A 41 2.10 11.77 -11.99
N SER A 42 1.41 12.45 -11.08
CA SER A 42 1.67 12.35 -9.65
C SER A 42 1.41 10.94 -9.13
N TRP A 43 0.34 10.30 -9.62
CA TRP A 43 0.00 8.94 -9.22
C TRP A 43 0.99 7.92 -9.75
N GLU A 44 1.50 8.10 -10.97
CA GLU A 44 2.53 7.22 -11.50
C GLU A 44 3.79 7.27 -10.65
N ARG A 45 4.22 8.47 -10.25
CA ARG A 45 5.39 8.63 -9.37
C ARG A 45 5.15 8.00 -8.01
N HIS A 46 3.94 8.13 -7.46
CA HIS A 46 3.59 7.54 -6.17
C HIS A 46 3.62 6.01 -6.24
N LYS A 47 2.99 5.43 -7.27
CA LYS A 47 2.98 3.97 -7.46
C LYS A 47 4.39 3.42 -7.58
N GLU A 48 5.24 4.09 -8.33
CA GLU A 48 6.63 3.68 -8.50
C GLU A 48 7.38 3.69 -7.18
N LYS A 49 7.20 4.73 -6.40
CA LYS A 49 7.82 4.87 -5.08
C LYS A 49 7.37 3.76 -4.13
N ILE A 50 6.07 3.50 -4.07
CA ILE A 50 5.54 2.48 -3.16
C ILE A 50 5.88 1.06 -3.66
N ALA A 51 5.93 0.86 -4.97
CA ALA A 51 6.41 -0.42 -5.51
C ALA A 51 7.84 -0.71 -5.04
N LYS A 52 8.71 0.30 -5.05
CA LYS A 52 10.08 0.14 -4.54
C LYS A 52 10.09 -0.23 -3.06
N PHE A 53 9.20 0.37 -2.28
CA PHE A 53 9.06 0.03 -0.86
C PHE A 53 8.73 -1.45 -0.68
N TRP A 54 7.72 -1.95 -1.38
CA TRP A 54 7.31 -3.35 -1.26
C TRP A 54 8.38 -4.32 -1.76
N LYS A 55 9.06 -3.96 -2.85
CA LYS A 55 10.17 -4.77 -3.36
C LYS A 55 11.30 -4.86 -2.34
N THR A 56 11.58 -3.77 -1.66
CA THR A 56 12.59 -3.75 -0.60
C THR A 56 12.20 -4.67 0.54
N MET A 57 10.94 -4.61 0.95
CA MET A 57 10.44 -5.41 2.08
C MET A 57 10.31 -6.90 1.77
N LEU A 58 9.91 -7.24 0.55
CA LEU A 58 9.51 -8.62 0.22
C LEU A 58 10.48 -9.36 -0.68
N LEU A 59 11.28 -8.64 -1.46
CA LEU A 59 12.23 -9.24 -2.41
C LEU A 59 13.67 -9.01 -2.01
N ASN A 60 13.88 -8.41 -0.84
CA ASN A 60 15.21 -8.16 -0.30
C ASN A 60 16.04 -7.24 -1.22
N GLU A 61 15.38 -6.40 -1.98
CA GLU A 61 16.03 -5.40 -2.83
C GLU A 61 16.21 -4.12 -2.03
N ASN A 62 17.27 -3.40 -2.27
CA ASN A 62 17.56 -2.16 -1.53
C ASN A 62 17.23 -0.95 -2.39
N LEU A 63 15.95 -0.75 -2.66
CA LEU A 63 15.46 0.27 -3.58
C LEU A 63 14.81 1.47 -2.91
N TYR A 64 14.22 1.27 -1.73
CA TYR A 64 13.50 2.33 -1.04
C TYR A 64 14.37 2.92 0.08
N MET A 65 14.53 4.23 0.04
CA MET A 65 15.24 4.96 1.08
C MET A 65 14.32 6.04 1.62
N GLY A 66 14.14 6.05 2.93
CA GLY A 66 13.29 7.03 3.56
C GLY A 66 12.49 6.43 4.70
N ASN A 67 11.67 7.25 5.32
CA ASN A 67 10.83 6.88 6.46
C ASN A 67 9.36 6.90 6.03
N PRO A 68 8.75 5.73 5.80
CA PRO A 68 7.36 5.69 5.34
C PRO A 68 6.36 6.20 6.38
N VAL A 69 6.75 6.25 7.66
CA VAL A 69 5.88 6.76 8.73
C VAL A 69 5.65 8.25 8.60
N GLN A 70 6.68 9.02 8.22
CA GLN A 70 6.61 10.48 8.18
C GLN A 70 5.51 11.01 7.26
N PRO A 71 5.36 10.52 6.01
CA PRO A 71 4.26 10.96 5.17
C PRO A 71 2.89 10.68 5.78
N HIS A 72 2.76 9.59 6.55
CA HIS A 72 1.49 9.25 7.19
C HIS A 72 1.18 10.18 8.37
N ILE A 73 2.21 10.61 9.11
CA ILE A 73 2.04 11.61 10.14
C ILE A 73 1.45 12.88 9.54
N ASN A 74 1.91 13.26 8.35
CA ASN A 74 1.45 14.46 7.67
C ASN A 74 -0.01 14.37 7.20
N LEU A 75 -0.57 13.16 7.16
CA LEU A 75 -1.98 12.97 6.79
C LEU A 75 -2.94 13.16 7.95
N LEU A 76 -2.44 13.18 9.18
CA LEU A 76 -3.30 13.35 10.35
C LEU A 76 -3.99 14.72 10.36
N PRO A 77 -5.23 14.82 10.88
CA PRO A 77 -5.98 13.74 11.53
C PRO A 77 -6.81 12.92 10.53
N PHE A 78 -6.87 11.60 10.77
CA PHE A 78 -7.80 10.72 10.07
C PHE A 78 -8.19 9.59 11.03
N ASP A 79 -9.30 8.89 10.72
CA ASP A 79 -9.82 7.84 11.59
C ASP A 79 -8.93 6.59 11.54
N ILE A 80 -8.52 6.10 12.71
CA ILE A 80 -7.70 4.89 12.81
C ILE A 80 -8.33 3.68 12.12
N LYS A 81 -9.66 3.65 12.06
CA LYS A 81 -10.39 2.57 11.38
C LYS A 81 -10.10 2.48 9.89
N LEU A 82 -9.58 3.56 9.30
CA LEU A 82 -9.22 3.54 7.89
C LEU A 82 -8.06 2.59 7.58
N PHE A 83 -7.24 2.23 8.56
CA PHE A 83 -6.25 1.17 8.39
C PHE A 83 -6.94 -0.16 8.06
N ASP A 84 -8.04 -0.47 8.71
CA ASP A 84 -8.80 -1.69 8.42
C ASP A 84 -9.43 -1.66 7.04
N VAL A 85 -9.96 -0.51 6.64
CA VAL A 85 -10.52 -0.32 5.30
C VAL A 85 -9.44 -0.52 4.24
N TRP A 86 -8.26 0.08 4.48
CA TRP A 86 -7.11 -0.04 3.58
C TRP A 86 -6.66 -1.50 3.45
N LEU A 87 -6.53 -2.20 4.60
CA LEU A 87 -6.08 -3.60 4.61
C LEU A 87 -7.09 -4.51 3.92
N ASP A 88 -8.38 -4.30 4.10
CA ASP A 88 -9.40 -5.11 3.44
C ASP A 88 -9.32 -4.95 1.93
N LEU A 89 -9.17 -3.73 1.46
CA LEU A 89 -9.03 -3.45 0.03
C LEU A 89 -7.73 -4.05 -0.52
N PHE A 90 -6.66 -3.93 0.25
CA PHE A 90 -5.36 -4.47 -0.14
C PHE A 90 -5.42 -5.99 -0.28
N LYS A 91 -6.07 -6.67 0.68
CA LYS A 91 -6.25 -8.13 0.64
C LYS A 91 -7.03 -8.56 -0.60
N GLU A 92 -8.09 -7.84 -0.91
CA GLU A 92 -8.89 -8.11 -2.11
C GLU A 92 -8.03 -8.05 -3.37
N CYS A 93 -7.19 -7.01 -3.48
CA CYS A 93 -6.32 -6.84 -4.63
C CYS A 93 -5.21 -7.90 -4.68
N LEU A 94 -4.65 -8.25 -3.51
CA LEU A 94 -3.65 -9.33 -3.43
C LEU A 94 -4.19 -10.63 -3.99
N ASN A 95 -5.44 -10.95 -3.65
CA ASN A 95 -6.07 -12.19 -4.11
C ASN A 95 -6.36 -12.18 -5.61
N GLN A 96 -6.41 -11.00 -6.23
CA GLN A 96 -6.58 -10.88 -7.66
C GLN A 96 -5.26 -11.08 -8.43
N VAL A 97 -4.14 -10.73 -7.79
CA VAL A 97 -2.82 -10.75 -8.44
C VAL A 97 -2.04 -12.03 -8.14
N PHE A 98 -2.14 -12.54 -6.91
CA PHE A 98 -1.34 -13.66 -6.44
C PHE A 98 -2.18 -14.86 -6.06
N GLU A 99 -1.58 -16.05 -6.13
CA GLU A 99 -2.16 -17.24 -5.57
C GLU A 99 -2.20 -17.14 -4.04
N GLU A 100 -2.91 -18.05 -3.40
CA GLU A 100 -3.22 -17.97 -1.97
C GLU A 100 -2.00 -17.78 -1.07
N LYS A 101 -0.95 -18.61 -1.24
CA LYS A 101 0.20 -18.56 -0.35
C LYS A 101 0.99 -17.24 -0.44
N PRO A 102 1.37 -16.78 -1.63
CA PRO A 102 2.07 -15.49 -1.70
C PRO A 102 1.17 -14.33 -1.27
N ALA A 103 -0.13 -14.40 -1.56
CA ALA A 103 -1.06 -13.36 -1.11
C ALA A 103 -1.11 -13.28 0.41
N GLU A 104 -1.18 -14.42 1.09
CA GLU A 104 -1.20 -14.47 2.56
C GLU A 104 0.07 -13.91 3.16
N HIS A 105 1.22 -14.26 2.60
CA HIS A 105 2.50 -13.76 3.10
C HIS A 105 2.60 -12.25 2.94
N PHE A 106 2.25 -11.75 1.78
CA PHE A 106 2.26 -10.30 1.50
C PHE A 106 1.30 -9.57 2.45
N TYR A 107 0.11 -10.11 2.64
CA TYR A 107 -0.88 -9.52 3.54
C TYR A 107 -0.38 -9.48 4.98
N GLU A 108 0.26 -10.55 5.43
CA GLU A 108 0.84 -10.60 6.78
C GLU A 108 1.87 -9.49 7.00
N VAL A 109 2.74 -9.26 6.01
CA VAL A 109 3.71 -8.17 6.07
C VAL A 109 3.01 -6.82 6.13
N ALA A 110 1.97 -6.64 5.32
CA ALA A 110 1.19 -5.40 5.31
C ALA A 110 0.50 -5.16 6.66
N CYS A 111 -0.04 -6.21 7.27
CA CYS A 111 -0.67 -6.09 8.59
C CYS A 111 0.33 -5.68 9.67
N ASN A 112 1.54 -6.23 9.62
CA ASN A 112 2.59 -5.86 10.58
C ASN A 112 3.01 -4.41 10.42
N ILE A 113 3.13 -3.95 9.19
CA ILE A 113 3.47 -2.55 8.91
C ILE A 113 2.35 -1.62 9.40
N ALA A 114 1.09 -1.99 9.13
CA ALA A 114 -0.06 -1.20 9.60
C ALA A 114 -0.09 -1.14 11.12
N LYS A 115 0.21 -2.24 11.79
CA LYS A 115 0.26 -2.29 13.26
C LYS A 115 1.31 -1.32 13.80
N ASN A 116 2.48 -1.28 13.17
CA ASN A 116 3.55 -0.37 13.58
C ASN A 116 3.15 1.08 13.33
N PHE A 117 2.51 1.37 12.21
CA PHE A 117 2.04 2.71 11.89
C PHE A 117 1.00 3.18 12.90
N LYS A 118 0.04 2.31 13.23
CA LYS A 118 -0.98 2.65 14.25
C LYS A 118 -0.33 2.98 15.58
N ALA A 119 0.65 2.20 15.99
CA ALA A 119 1.35 2.41 17.26
C ALA A 119 2.04 3.78 17.28
N VAL A 120 2.65 4.19 16.18
CA VAL A 120 3.36 5.47 16.11
C VAL A 120 2.39 6.65 15.99
N LEU A 121 1.38 6.52 15.09
CA LEU A 121 0.50 7.64 14.74
C LEU A 121 -0.58 7.91 15.79
N PHE A 122 -1.03 6.89 16.48
CA PHE A 122 -2.15 6.97 17.42
C PHE A 122 -1.76 6.64 18.86
N GLN A 123 -0.48 6.63 19.13
CA GLN A 123 0.01 6.42 20.49
C GLN A 123 -0.31 7.63 21.35
N GLN A 124 -0.89 7.38 22.49
CA GLN A 124 -1.23 8.43 23.46
C GLN A 124 -0.38 8.28 24.72
#